data_a4a31e27bff156f71b254ac813116c25
#
_entry.id   a4a31e27bff156f71b254ac813116c25
#
_cell.length_a   1.000
_cell.length_b   1.000
_cell.length_c   1.000
_cell.angle_alpha   90.00
_cell.angle_beta   90.00
_cell.angle_gamma   90.00
#
_symmetry.space_group_name_H-M   'P 1'
#
loop_
_entity.id
_entity.type
_entity.pdbx_description
1 polymer ?
#
loop_
_entity_poly.entity_id
_entity_poly.type
_entity_poly.pdbx_seq_one_letter_code
_entity_poly.pdbx_strand_id
1 'polypeptide(L)'
;PLGGAVAPLGEALQRCLAPLRHGDAGAWEAALAALPALRPADIDLGSAAVRIGSAAQIDPEARARLHEALQQLHPWRKGPFSLFGIDIDTEWRSDLKWARIAPHLDLGGRRVLDVGCGNGYYALRMLGAGAGYVLGIDPTLRFLAQFRALQHYLDDPRALLLPLRAEDLPPRLGCFDTVFSMGVLYHRRSPFEHLGELLDAL
;
A
#
# COMPACT_ATOMS: atom_id res chain seq x y z
N PRO A 1 0.02 16.35 7.25
CA PRO A 1 -1.28 16.08 6.62
C PRO A 1 -2.35 15.61 7.60
N LEU A 2 -2.02 14.79 8.62
CA LEU A 2 -2.98 14.20 9.56
C LEU A 2 -3.17 14.99 10.86
N GLY A 3 -2.44 16.08 11.07
CA GLY A 3 -2.62 16.97 12.22
C GLY A 3 -2.62 16.26 13.57
N GLY A 4 -3.66 16.51 14.38
CA GLY A 4 -3.81 15.92 15.72
C GLY A 4 -4.00 14.40 15.76
N ALA A 5 -4.25 13.73 14.62
CA ALA A 5 -4.40 12.27 14.55
C ALA A 5 -3.06 11.50 14.59
N VAL A 6 -1.92 12.19 14.44
CA VAL A 6 -0.59 11.54 14.40
C VAL A 6 -0.28 10.82 15.71
N ALA A 7 -0.49 11.47 16.87
CA ALA A 7 -0.21 10.88 18.16
C ALA A 7 -1.11 9.65 18.46
N PRO A 8 -2.44 9.73 18.32
CA PRO A 8 -3.32 8.58 18.52
C PRO A 8 -3.02 7.40 17.56
N LEU A 9 -2.69 7.67 16.30
CA LEU A 9 -2.27 6.63 15.35
C LEU A 9 -0.93 6.01 15.75
N GLY A 10 0.02 6.81 16.23
CA GLY A 10 1.30 6.33 16.73
C GLY A 10 1.14 5.40 17.94
N GLU A 11 0.26 5.73 18.89
CA GLU A 11 -0.06 4.88 20.04
C GLU A 11 -0.74 3.57 19.60
N ALA A 12 -1.71 3.64 18.66
CA ALA A 12 -2.34 2.45 18.10
C ALA A 12 -1.30 1.54 17.43
N LEU A 13 -0.41 2.11 16.63
CA LEU A 13 0.68 1.37 15.97
C LEU A 13 1.60 0.70 17.00
N GLN A 14 2.01 1.39 18.06
CA GLN A 14 2.86 0.81 19.11
C GLN A 14 2.20 -0.38 19.80
N ARG A 15 0.89 -0.28 20.09
CA ARG A 15 0.13 -1.41 20.67
C ARG A 15 0.09 -2.63 19.76
N CYS A 16 -0.01 -2.41 18.44
CA CYS A 16 -0.12 -3.47 17.45
C CYS A 16 1.23 -4.06 17.05
N LEU A 17 2.33 -3.28 17.06
CA LEU A 17 3.65 -3.76 16.67
C LEU A 17 4.26 -4.73 17.67
N ALA A 18 4.03 -4.56 18.97
CA ALA A 18 4.64 -5.39 20.00
C ALA A 18 4.35 -6.90 19.88
N PRO A 19 3.14 -7.36 19.49
CA PRO A 19 2.84 -8.76 19.27
C PRO A 19 3.11 -9.26 17.85
N LEU A 20 3.45 -8.37 16.88
CA LEU A 20 3.62 -8.75 15.47
C LEU A 20 4.88 -9.59 15.27
N ARG A 21 4.71 -10.90 15.21
CA ARG A 21 5.74 -11.86 14.84
C ARG A 21 5.27 -12.70 13.67
N HIS A 22 6.10 -12.84 12.66
CA HIS A 22 5.87 -13.74 11.52
C HIS A 22 7.13 -14.56 11.26
N GLY A 23 6.95 -15.86 11.01
CA GLY A 23 8.09 -16.76 10.77
C GLY A 23 8.98 -16.30 9.62
N ASP A 24 8.38 -15.75 8.57
CA ASP A 24 9.10 -15.30 7.36
C ASP A 24 9.64 -13.85 7.46
N ALA A 25 9.45 -13.15 8.59
CA ALA A 25 9.86 -11.75 8.69
C ALA A 25 11.35 -11.53 8.41
N GLY A 26 12.21 -12.44 8.88
CA GLY A 26 13.65 -12.40 8.60
C GLY A 26 13.97 -12.54 7.12
N ALA A 27 13.24 -13.42 6.39
CA ALA A 27 13.42 -13.58 4.94
C ALA A 27 12.98 -12.32 4.17
N TRP A 28 11.89 -11.69 4.58
CA TRP A 28 11.43 -10.43 3.94
C TRP A 28 12.40 -9.27 4.20
N GLU A 29 12.94 -9.14 5.42
CA GLU A 29 13.96 -8.12 5.71
C GLU A 29 15.24 -8.38 4.89
N ALA A 30 15.67 -9.63 4.75
CA ALA A 30 16.81 -9.97 3.89
C ALA A 30 16.54 -9.63 2.42
N ALA A 31 15.33 -9.92 1.91
CA ALA A 31 14.93 -9.55 0.56
C ALA A 31 14.94 -8.03 0.34
N LEU A 32 14.43 -7.26 1.31
CA LEU A 32 14.46 -5.79 1.26
C LEU A 32 15.90 -5.23 1.29
N ALA A 33 16.77 -5.82 2.10
CA ALA A 33 18.17 -5.43 2.17
C ALA A 33 18.97 -5.78 0.90
N ALA A 34 18.52 -6.78 0.14
CA ALA A 34 19.14 -7.20 -1.13
C ALA A 34 18.68 -6.36 -2.35
N LEU A 35 17.72 -5.46 -2.18
CA LEU A 35 17.25 -4.60 -3.26
C LEU A 35 18.42 -3.75 -3.80
N PRO A 36 18.66 -3.73 -5.13
CA PRO A 36 19.73 -2.91 -5.70
C PRO A 36 19.46 -1.42 -5.54
N ALA A 37 20.51 -0.64 -5.32
CA ALA A 37 20.41 0.81 -5.20
C ALA A 37 20.20 1.44 -6.58
N LEU A 38 18.94 1.63 -6.96
CA LEU A 38 18.51 2.23 -8.22
C LEU A 38 17.67 3.48 -7.95
N ARG A 39 17.70 4.41 -8.91
CA ARG A 39 16.81 5.57 -8.91
C ARG A 39 15.98 5.55 -10.18
N PRO A 40 14.65 5.50 -10.09
CA PRO A 40 13.81 5.56 -11.28
C PRO A 40 13.85 6.96 -11.89
N ALA A 41 13.99 7.05 -13.21
CA ALA A 41 13.87 8.31 -13.92
C ALA A 41 12.40 8.67 -14.22
N ASP A 42 11.53 7.66 -14.22
CA ASP A 42 10.11 7.78 -14.51
C ASP A 42 9.28 6.95 -13.54
N ILE A 43 8.16 7.50 -13.13
CA ILE A 43 7.17 6.86 -12.26
C ILE A 43 5.80 7.13 -12.85
N ASP A 44 5.02 6.07 -13.09
CA ASP A 44 3.65 6.16 -13.56
C ASP A 44 2.71 5.43 -12.61
N LEU A 45 1.96 6.21 -11.83
CA LEU A 45 0.93 5.73 -10.92
C LEU A 45 -0.47 5.77 -11.56
N GLY A 46 -0.60 6.34 -12.76
CA GLY A 46 -1.88 6.55 -13.46
C GLY A 46 -2.30 5.39 -14.36
N SER A 47 -1.38 4.59 -14.86
CA SER A 47 -1.65 3.45 -15.73
C SER A 47 -2.15 2.22 -14.97
N ALA A 48 -2.70 1.22 -15.69
CA ALA A 48 -3.19 -0.03 -15.12
C ALA A 48 -2.13 -0.72 -14.26
N ALA A 49 -0.92 -0.89 -14.78
CA ALA A 49 0.24 -1.28 -13.98
C ALA A 49 0.84 -0.02 -13.32
N VAL A 50 1.07 -0.08 -12.01
CA VAL A 50 1.92 0.90 -11.33
C VAL A 50 3.35 0.66 -11.78
N ARG A 51 3.96 1.64 -12.45
CA ARG A 51 5.31 1.54 -13.02
C ARG A 51 6.29 2.41 -12.27
N ILE A 52 7.44 1.83 -11.92
CA ILE A 52 8.54 2.53 -11.24
C ILE A 52 9.82 2.19 -12.01
N GLY A 53 10.35 3.14 -12.74
CA GLY A 53 11.50 2.97 -13.62
C GLY A 53 11.23 2.10 -14.85
N SER A 54 12.19 2.03 -15.75
CA SER A 54 12.12 1.27 -17.00
C SER A 54 13.28 0.25 -17.13
N ALA A 55 13.12 -0.72 -18.03
CA ALA A 55 14.14 -1.75 -18.29
C ALA A 55 15.47 -1.18 -18.78
N ALA A 56 15.47 0.01 -19.39
CA ALA A 56 16.68 0.67 -19.86
C ALA A 56 17.57 1.25 -18.74
N GLN A 57 17.04 1.32 -17.50
CA GLN A 57 17.73 1.92 -16.35
C GLN A 57 18.43 0.88 -15.46
N ILE A 58 18.38 -0.39 -15.83
CA ILE A 58 18.90 -1.47 -14.99
C ILE A 58 19.79 -2.38 -15.82
N ASP A 59 21.00 -2.68 -15.31
CA ASP A 59 21.89 -3.67 -15.91
C ASP A 59 21.41 -5.11 -15.60
N PRO A 60 21.92 -6.11 -16.35
CA PRO A 60 21.48 -7.49 -16.20
C PRO A 60 21.72 -8.07 -14.79
N GLU A 61 22.80 -7.69 -14.11
CA GLU A 61 23.13 -8.21 -12.77
C GLU A 61 22.19 -7.61 -11.71
N ALA A 62 22.00 -6.30 -11.71
CA ALA A 62 21.06 -5.63 -10.84
C ALA A 62 19.62 -6.11 -11.09
N ARG A 63 19.25 -6.39 -12.37
CA ARG A 63 17.95 -6.95 -12.75
C ARG A 63 17.73 -8.33 -12.13
N ALA A 64 18.75 -9.20 -12.18
CA ALA A 64 18.67 -10.53 -11.57
C ALA A 64 18.47 -10.44 -10.05
N ARG A 65 19.24 -9.58 -9.36
CA ARG A 65 19.11 -9.34 -7.92
C ARG A 65 17.72 -8.78 -7.56
N LEU A 66 17.23 -7.81 -8.33
CA LEU A 66 15.90 -7.24 -8.11
C LEU A 66 14.82 -8.30 -8.28
N HIS A 67 14.89 -9.10 -9.35
CA HIS A 67 13.94 -10.16 -9.61
C HIS A 67 13.91 -11.19 -8.46
N GLU A 68 15.08 -11.63 -8.00
CA GLU A 68 15.19 -12.59 -6.88
C GLU A 68 14.59 -12.01 -5.59
N ALA A 69 14.90 -10.76 -5.24
CA ALA A 69 14.35 -10.09 -4.06
C ALA A 69 12.82 -9.99 -4.14
N LEU A 70 12.26 -9.64 -5.30
CA LEU A 70 10.81 -9.57 -5.51
C LEU A 70 10.15 -10.95 -5.41
N GLN A 71 10.83 -12.03 -5.86
CA GLN A 71 10.35 -13.41 -5.73
C GLN A 71 10.25 -13.85 -4.26
N GLN A 72 11.18 -13.44 -3.39
CA GLN A 72 11.13 -13.73 -1.95
C GLN A 72 9.91 -13.09 -1.25
N LEU A 73 9.29 -12.10 -1.86
CA LEU A 73 8.10 -11.42 -1.34
C LEU A 73 6.78 -12.03 -1.84
N HIS A 74 6.80 -13.07 -2.68
CA HIS A 74 5.60 -13.73 -3.18
C HIS A 74 4.76 -14.40 -2.06
N PRO A 75 3.42 -14.59 -2.29
CA PRO A 75 2.64 -14.14 -3.45
C PRO A 75 2.24 -12.67 -3.38
N TRP A 76 2.23 -11.99 -4.52
CA TRP A 76 1.67 -10.66 -4.68
C TRP A 76 0.18 -10.76 -5.00
N ARG A 77 -0.68 -10.11 -4.22
CA ARG A 77 -2.13 -10.27 -4.39
C ARG A 77 -2.77 -9.20 -5.24
N LYS A 78 -2.52 -7.93 -4.94
CA LYS A 78 -3.06 -6.79 -5.67
C LYS A 78 -2.02 -6.23 -6.64
N GLY A 79 -2.47 -5.75 -7.81
CA GLY A 79 -1.62 -5.19 -8.84
C GLY A 79 -2.37 -5.00 -10.17
N PRO A 80 -1.67 -4.91 -11.29
CA PRO A 80 -0.26 -5.27 -11.52
C PRO A 80 0.75 -4.15 -11.20
N PHE A 81 2.04 -4.53 -11.12
CA PHE A 81 3.15 -3.61 -10.99
C PHE A 81 4.21 -3.90 -12.04
N SER A 82 5.05 -2.91 -12.34
CA SER A 82 6.26 -3.07 -13.14
C SER A 82 7.41 -2.26 -12.52
N LEU A 83 8.46 -2.94 -12.07
CA LEU A 83 9.64 -2.33 -11.46
C LEU A 83 10.84 -2.52 -12.38
N PHE A 84 11.38 -1.42 -12.92
CA PHE A 84 12.50 -1.44 -13.87
C PHE A 84 12.30 -2.48 -14.99
N GLY A 85 11.06 -2.57 -15.53
CA GLY A 85 10.69 -3.53 -16.56
C GLY A 85 10.58 -4.98 -16.11
N ILE A 86 10.58 -5.25 -14.79
CA ILE A 86 10.17 -6.53 -14.24
C ILE A 86 8.68 -6.44 -13.91
N ASP A 87 7.89 -7.16 -14.69
CA ASP A 87 6.45 -7.21 -14.47
C ASP A 87 6.13 -8.19 -13.33
N ILE A 88 5.36 -7.71 -12.37
CA ILE A 88 4.87 -8.49 -11.24
C ILE A 88 3.40 -8.80 -11.52
N ASP A 89 3.15 -10.03 -11.96
CA ASP A 89 1.79 -10.56 -12.07
C ASP A 89 1.24 -10.86 -10.66
N THR A 90 -0.05 -10.66 -10.50
CA THR A 90 -0.70 -10.72 -9.19
C THR A 90 -1.95 -11.57 -9.23
N GLU A 91 -2.31 -12.18 -8.09
CA GLU A 91 -3.49 -13.05 -7.99
C GLU A 91 -4.77 -12.32 -8.44
N TRP A 92 -4.85 -11.02 -8.17
CA TRP A 92 -6.03 -10.21 -8.48
C TRP A 92 -5.69 -9.06 -9.43
N ARG A 93 -6.43 -8.98 -10.51
CA ARG A 93 -6.40 -7.86 -11.46
C ARG A 93 -7.13 -6.66 -10.85
N SER A 94 -6.42 -5.99 -9.92
CA SER A 94 -6.96 -4.84 -9.17
C SER A 94 -7.20 -3.62 -10.07
N ASP A 95 -6.47 -3.54 -11.18
CA ASP A 95 -6.65 -2.54 -12.23
C ASP A 95 -8.06 -2.54 -12.82
N LEU A 96 -8.67 -3.73 -13.02
CA LEU A 96 -10.03 -3.85 -13.54
C LEU A 96 -11.08 -3.28 -12.57
N LYS A 97 -10.89 -3.47 -11.26
CA LYS A 97 -11.76 -2.84 -10.26
C LYS A 97 -11.55 -1.34 -10.22
N TRP A 98 -10.28 -0.89 -10.22
CA TRP A 98 -9.95 0.52 -10.21
C TRP A 98 -10.52 1.26 -11.42
N ALA A 99 -10.40 0.70 -12.63
CA ALA A 99 -10.93 1.29 -13.86
C ALA A 99 -12.44 1.55 -13.81
N ARG A 100 -13.20 0.75 -13.04
CA ARG A 100 -14.65 0.94 -12.89
C ARG A 100 -15.03 2.06 -11.94
N ILE A 101 -14.21 2.33 -10.93
CA ILE A 101 -14.53 3.33 -9.90
C ILE A 101 -13.83 4.66 -10.14
N ALA A 102 -12.61 4.65 -10.66
CA ALA A 102 -11.80 5.86 -10.84
C ALA A 102 -12.49 7.00 -11.60
N PRO A 103 -13.26 6.76 -12.68
CA PRO A 103 -13.97 7.83 -13.39
C PRO A 103 -15.03 8.57 -12.56
N HIS A 104 -15.43 8.01 -11.42
CA HIS A 104 -16.45 8.55 -10.54
C HIS A 104 -15.88 9.18 -9.27
N LEU A 105 -14.54 9.25 -9.16
CA LEU A 105 -13.85 9.74 -7.98
C LEU A 105 -13.22 11.11 -8.26
N ASP A 106 -13.39 12.01 -7.31
CA ASP A 106 -12.60 13.23 -7.21
C ASP A 106 -11.69 13.12 -5.99
N LEU A 107 -10.41 12.84 -6.22
CA LEU A 107 -9.40 12.66 -5.17
C LEU A 107 -8.41 13.83 -5.10
N GLY A 108 -8.60 14.87 -5.91
CA GLY A 108 -7.69 16.01 -5.97
C GLY A 108 -7.39 16.62 -4.60
N GLY A 109 -6.15 16.50 -4.12
CA GLY A 109 -5.69 17.01 -2.83
C GLY A 109 -6.26 16.32 -1.58
N ARG A 110 -7.12 15.32 -1.71
CA ARG A 110 -7.78 14.66 -0.58
C ARG A 110 -6.83 13.82 0.25
N ARG A 111 -7.12 13.76 1.55
CA ARG A 111 -6.54 12.81 2.50
C ARG A 111 -7.39 11.55 2.50
N VAL A 112 -6.80 10.44 2.13
CA VAL A 112 -7.52 9.18 1.90
C VAL A 112 -7.08 8.11 2.90
N LEU A 113 -8.03 7.37 3.46
CA LEU A 113 -7.81 6.13 4.19
C LEU A 113 -8.20 4.94 3.31
N ASP A 114 -7.29 3.97 3.10
CA ASP A 114 -7.55 2.71 2.39
C ASP A 114 -7.52 1.54 3.38
N VAL A 115 -8.70 1.07 3.81
CA VAL A 115 -8.86 -0.02 4.76
C VAL A 115 -8.81 -1.37 4.03
N GLY A 116 -7.90 -2.25 4.48
CA GLY A 116 -7.58 -3.49 3.76
C GLY A 116 -6.80 -3.21 2.48
N CYS A 117 -5.84 -2.29 2.56
CA CYS A 117 -5.07 -1.80 1.41
C CYS A 117 -4.24 -2.88 0.72
N GLY A 118 -3.96 -4.01 1.40
CA GLY A 118 -3.03 -5.03 0.91
C GLY A 118 -1.63 -4.45 0.75
N ASN A 119 -0.99 -4.75 -0.38
CA ASN A 119 0.35 -4.27 -0.71
C ASN A 119 0.39 -2.82 -1.26
N GLY A 120 -0.68 -2.05 -1.10
CA GLY A 120 -0.72 -0.63 -1.45
C GLY A 120 -1.02 -0.31 -2.91
N TYR A 121 -1.42 -1.27 -3.74
CA TYR A 121 -1.74 -0.99 -5.13
C TYR A 121 -2.73 0.16 -5.29
N TYR A 122 -3.88 0.10 -4.58
CA TYR A 122 -4.87 1.16 -4.68
C TYR A 122 -4.38 2.48 -4.08
N ALA A 123 -3.59 2.43 -3.00
CA ALA A 123 -3.02 3.64 -2.41
C ALA A 123 -2.16 4.40 -3.45
N LEU A 124 -1.32 3.70 -4.21
CA LEU A 124 -0.52 4.30 -5.27
C LEU A 124 -1.40 4.80 -6.44
N ARG A 125 -2.45 4.06 -6.81
CA ARG A 125 -3.41 4.50 -7.85
C ARG A 125 -4.19 5.75 -7.43
N MET A 126 -4.51 5.89 -6.12
CA MET A 126 -5.14 7.09 -5.56
C MET A 126 -4.20 8.30 -5.63
N LEU A 127 -2.91 8.13 -5.35
CA LEU A 127 -1.91 9.18 -5.59
C LEU A 127 -1.84 9.57 -7.06
N GLY A 128 -1.84 8.59 -7.97
CA GLY A 128 -1.88 8.82 -9.42
C GLY A 128 -3.15 9.55 -9.89
N ALA A 129 -4.25 9.43 -9.14
CA ALA A 129 -5.50 10.15 -9.35
C ALA A 129 -5.56 11.52 -8.63
N GLY A 130 -4.43 11.98 -8.06
CA GLY A 130 -4.31 13.31 -7.47
C GLY A 130 -4.54 13.39 -5.96
N ALA A 131 -4.69 12.27 -5.25
CA ALA A 131 -4.80 12.30 -3.79
C ALA A 131 -3.59 13.02 -3.17
N GLY A 132 -3.85 13.89 -2.19
CA GLY A 132 -2.79 14.62 -1.51
C GLY A 132 -2.02 13.77 -0.50
N TYR A 133 -2.69 12.78 0.10
CA TYR A 133 -2.11 11.83 1.03
C TYR A 133 -2.97 10.57 1.10
N VAL A 134 -2.33 9.40 1.20
CA VAL A 134 -3.03 8.13 1.38
C VAL A 134 -2.42 7.35 2.54
N LEU A 135 -3.23 7.04 3.54
CA LEU A 135 -2.90 6.07 4.57
C LEU A 135 -3.58 4.74 4.24
N GLY A 136 -2.80 3.71 4.00
CA GLY A 136 -3.29 2.35 3.91
C GLY A 136 -3.16 1.63 5.26
N ILE A 137 -4.13 0.80 5.60
CA ILE A 137 -4.03 -0.12 6.75
C ILE A 137 -4.33 -1.55 6.32
N ASP A 138 -3.47 -2.48 6.74
CA ASP A 138 -3.66 -3.92 6.54
C ASP A 138 -2.80 -4.69 7.56
N PRO A 139 -3.35 -5.66 8.32
CA PRO A 139 -2.59 -6.37 9.34
C PRO A 139 -1.55 -7.36 8.80
N THR A 140 -1.50 -7.58 7.49
CA THR A 140 -0.65 -8.59 6.86
C THR A 140 0.76 -8.09 6.65
N LEU A 141 1.72 -8.54 7.44
CA LEU A 141 3.11 -8.08 7.41
C LEU A 141 3.81 -8.29 6.05
N ARG A 142 3.45 -9.34 5.30
CA ARG A 142 3.96 -9.54 3.94
C ARG A 142 3.59 -8.39 3.02
N PHE A 143 2.37 -7.87 3.12
CA PHE A 143 1.95 -6.74 2.30
C PHE A 143 2.71 -5.46 2.65
N LEU A 144 3.02 -5.26 3.94
CA LEU A 144 3.88 -4.17 4.36
C LEU A 144 5.29 -4.31 3.78
N ALA A 145 5.87 -5.52 3.77
CA ALA A 145 7.17 -5.78 3.15
C ALA A 145 7.15 -5.50 1.63
N GLN A 146 6.10 -5.94 0.93
CA GLN A 146 5.90 -5.64 -0.49
C GLN A 146 5.81 -4.13 -0.73
N PHE A 147 5.04 -3.41 0.07
CA PHE A 147 4.94 -1.95 -0.03
C PHE A 147 6.27 -1.26 0.25
N ARG A 148 7.03 -1.73 1.23
CA ARG A 148 8.38 -1.21 1.51
C ARG A 148 9.33 -1.39 0.32
N ALA A 149 9.23 -2.52 -0.42
CA ALA A 149 9.99 -2.72 -1.65
C ALA A 149 9.61 -1.72 -2.74
N LEU A 150 8.32 -1.37 -2.88
CA LEU A 150 7.86 -0.33 -3.80
C LEU A 150 8.36 1.05 -3.36
N GLN A 151 8.22 1.38 -2.07
CA GLN A 151 8.65 2.66 -1.50
C GLN A 151 10.16 2.86 -1.52
N HIS A 152 10.95 1.77 -1.50
CA HIS A 152 12.39 1.85 -1.65
C HIS A 152 12.81 2.60 -2.93
N TYR A 153 12.01 2.50 -3.99
CA TYR A 153 12.25 3.17 -5.26
C TYR A 153 11.35 4.39 -5.49
N LEU A 154 10.13 4.36 -4.98
CA LEU A 154 9.18 5.46 -5.15
C LEU A 154 9.56 6.68 -4.31
N ASP A 155 10.01 6.45 -3.07
CA ASP A 155 10.40 7.47 -2.08
C ASP A 155 9.34 8.59 -1.94
N ASP A 156 8.05 8.23 -1.98
CA ASP A 156 6.95 9.21 -1.89
C ASP A 156 6.28 9.15 -0.51
N PRO A 157 6.52 10.15 0.35
CA PRO A 157 5.98 10.18 1.72
C PRO A 157 4.46 10.42 1.76
N ARG A 158 3.81 10.68 0.64
CA ARG A 158 2.36 10.86 0.56
C ARG A 158 1.60 9.54 0.66
N ALA A 159 2.25 8.38 0.47
CA ALA A 159 1.68 7.08 0.73
C ALA A 159 2.37 6.41 1.91
N LEU A 160 1.58 6.01 2.91
CA LEU A 160 2.04 5.28 4.07
C LEU A 160 1.16 4.05 4.28
N LEU A 161 1.76 2.91 4.62
CA LEU A 161 1.04 1.71 5.07
C LEU A 161 1.36 1.42 6.53
N LEU A 162 0.33 1.10 7.31
CA LEU A 162 0.46 0.68 8.70
C LEU A 162 -0.13 -0.73 8.89
N PRO A 163 0.49 -1.59 9.69
CA PRO A 163 0.00 -2.93 10.00
C PRO A 163 -1.12 -2.89 11.04
N LEU A 164 -2.22 -2.21 10.71
CA LEU A 164 -3.39 -2.03 11.56
C LEU A 164 -4.62 -2.68 10.93
N ARG A 165 -5.55 -3.10 11.79
CA ARG A 165 -6.93 -3.44 11.41
C ARG A 165 -7.81 -2.21 11.55
N ALA A 166 -9.03 -2.26 11.01
CA ALA A 166 -10.01 -1.18 11.19
C ALA A 166 -10.33 -0.93 12.67
N GLU A 167 -10.49 -2.00 13.44
CA GLU A 167 -10.75 -1.94 14.89
C GLU A 167 -9.59 -1.39 15.74
N ASP A 168 -8.39 -1.31 15.19
CA ASP A 168 -7.21 -0.74 15.86
C ASP A 168 -7.15 0.79 15.70
N LEU A 169 -7.94 1.35 14.79
CA LEU A 169 -7.99 2.80 14.58
C LEU A 169 -8.54 3.50 15.82
N PRO A 170 -7.97 4.65 16.19
CA PRO A 170 -8.55 5.48 17.24
C PRO A 170 -9.97 5.92 16.87
N PRO A 171 -10.93 5.88 17.81
CA PRO A 171 -12.28 6.35 17.54
C PRO A 171 -12.30 7.85 17.25
N ARG A 172 -13.23 8.28 16.40
CA ARG A 172 -13.43 9.69 16.03
C ARG A 172 -12.16 10.37 15.53
N LEU A 173 -11.48 9.68 14.61
CA LEU A 173 -10.24 10.20 14.01
C LEU A 173 -10.49 11.50 13.22
N GLY A 174 -11.61 11.57 12.46
CA GLY A 174 -12.08 12.78 11.79
C GLY A 174 -11.04 13.54 10.96
N CYS A 175 -10.13 12.82 10.31
CA CYS A 175 -9.00 13.45 9.64
C CYS A 175 -8.85 13.08 8.16
N PHE A 176 -9.71 12.21 7.64
CA PHE A 176 -9.72 11.84 6.24
C PHE A 176 -10.90 12.48 5.50
N ASP A 177 -10.70 12.81 4.25
CA ASP A 177 -11.73 13.38 3.38
C ASP A 177 -12.45 12.28 2.58
N THR A 178 -11.85 11.09 2.52
CA THR A 178 -12.40 9.93 1.81
C THR A 178 -11.88 8.65 2.45
N VAL A 179 -12.76 7.68 2.62
CA VAL A 179 -12.40 6.34 3.15
C VAL A 179 -12.80 5.27 2.14
N PHE A 180 -11.85 4.40 1.80
CA PHE A 180 -12.09 3.20 0.98
C PHE A 180 -12.03 1.94 1.83
N SER A 181 -12.93 0.99 1.52
CA SER A 181 -12.94 -0.36 2.09
C SER A 181 -13.30 -1.35 0.98
N MET A 182 -12.32 -1.63 0.10
CA MET A 182 -12.56 -2.35 -1.15
C MET A 182 -12.29 -3.86 -1.08
N GLY A 183 -12.54 -4.50 0.04
CA GLY A 183 -12.32 -5.95 0.15
C GLY A 183 -12.33 -6.45 1.59
N VAL A 184 -12.94 -5.72 2.52
CA VAL A 184 -12.95 -6.06 3.95
C VAL A 184 -14.34 -6.42 4.45
N LEU A 185 -15.40 -5.79 3.91
CA LEU A 185 -16.76 -5.90 4.45
C LEU A 185 -17.25 -7.35 4.60
N TYR A 186 -16.94 -8.21 3.64
CA TYR A 186 -17.35 -9.63 3.67
C TYR A 186 -16.56 -10.49 4.67
N HIS A 187 -15.51 -9.96 5.26
CA HIS A 187 -14.77 -10.60 6.35
C HIS A 187 -15.28 -10.17 7.75
N ARG A 188 -16.15 -9.17 7.81
CA ARG A 188 -16.63 -8.61 9.08
C ARG A 188 -17.89 -9.34 9.56
N ARG A 189 -17.93 -9.67 10.87
CA ARG A 189 -19.11 -10.27 11.50
C ARG A 189 -20.29 -9.29 11.54
N SER A 190 -19.99 -8.01 11.76
CA SER A 190 -20.97 -6.93 11.78
C SER A 190 -20.62 -5.89 10.73
N PRO A 191 -21.26 -5.95 9.54
CA PRO A 191 -21.03 -4.95 8.48
C PRO A 191 -21.38 -3.53 8.92
N PHE A 192 -22.42 -3.35 9.75
CA PHE A 192 -22.84 -2.03 10.22
C PHE A 192 -21.84 -1.42 11.22
N GLU A 193 -21.26 -2.22 12.11
CA GLU A 193 -20.18 -1.74 12.98
C GLU A 193 -18.98 -1.29 12.14
N HIS A 194 -18.62 -2.08 11.13
CA HIS A 194 -17.53 -1.70 10.22
C HIS A 194 -17.81 -0.37 9.51
N LEU A 195 -19.04 -0.15 9.04
CA LEU A 195 -19.41 1.14 8.45
C LEU A 195 -19.30 2.29 9.46
N GLY A 196 -19.64 2.04 10.72
CA GLY A 196 -19.42 3.00 11.82
C GLY A 196 -17.95 3.33 12.03
N GLU A 197 -17.06 2.31 12.05
CA GLU A 197 -15.60 2.49 12.14
C GLU A 197 -15.06 3.35 10.99
N LEU A 198 -15.57 3.13 9.76
CA LEU A 198 -15.17 3.93 8.60
C LEU A 198 -15.67 5.38 8.71
N LEU A 199 -16.89 5.58 9.22
CA LEU A 199 -17.46 6.92 9.41
C LEU A 199 -16.69 7.72 10.47
N ASP A 200 -16.24 7.07 11.53
CA ASP A 200 -15.42 7.69 12.59
C ASP A 200 -14.06 8.21 12.09
N ALA A 201 -13.60 7.74 10.93
CA ALA A 201 -12.36 8.19 10.32
C ALA A 201 -12.53 9.45 9.44
N LEU A 202 -13.76 9.72 8.95
CA LEU A 202 -14.13 10.89 8.19
C LEU A 202 -14.29 12.11 9.09
#